data_469ff02dd4309556cd1361e08b1c747d
#
_entry.id   469ff02dd4309556cd1361e08b1c747d
#
_cell.length_a   1.000
_cell.length_b   1.000
_cell.length_c   1.000
_cell.angle_alpha   90.00
_cell.angle_beta   90.00
_cell.angle_gamma   90.00
#
_symmetry.space_group_name_H-M   'P 1'
#
loop_
_entity.id
_entity.type
_entity.pdbx_description
1 polymer ?
#
loop_
_entity_poly.entity_id
_entity_poly.type
_entity_poly.pdbx_seq_one_letter_code
_entity_poly.pdbx_strand_id
1 'polypeptide(L)'
;MNVFLVVLKSNTYTHSLIFVFFAGVLWSTVGLGIRLIESAGVWQILFYRSISLTLLLYIVIHLRGGSNKLVSKELFTTPKIIGGLSLVAAYAGGIFAIQTTSVANAMLLFATAPFIAAILASLFLGEKVRIMTWCAVIVAMGGIAYMFADQSTQFSLLGSLAALGSAMGFAIFSVALLSLIHI
;
A
#
# COMPACT_ATOMS: atom_id res chain seq x y z
N MET A 1 -11.13 38.98 -2.79
CA MET A 1 -9.98 38.10 -3.15
C MET A 1 -10.00 36.73 -2.44
N ASN A 2 -10.65 36.57 -1.28
CA ASN A 2 -10.66 35.31 -0.54
C ASN A 2 -11.68 34.25 -1.03
N VAL A 3 -12.80 34.63 -1.62
CA VAL A 3 -13.85 33.68 -2.06
C VAL A 3 -13.39 32.88 -3.28
N PHE A 4 -12.66 33.51 -4.21
CA PHE A 4 -12.15 32.83 -5.41
C PHE A 4 -11.10 31.74 -5.07
N LEU A 5 -10.23 32.00 -4.10
CA LEU A 5 -9.24 31.03 -3.59
C LEU A 5 -9.91 29.87 -2.84
N VAL A 6 -11.01 30.12 -2.12
CA VAL A 6 -11.76 29.07 -1.41
C VAL A 6 -12.48 28.16 -2.43
N VAL A 7 -13.05 28.73 -3.50
CA VAL A 7 -13.74 27.96 -4.56
C VAL A 7 -12.74 27.10 -5.35
N LEU A 8 -11.56 27.62 -5.69
CA LEU A 8 -10.51 26.86 -6.37
C LEU A 8 -9.97 25.72 -5.46
N LYS A 9 -9.79 25.99 -4.17
CA LYS A 9 -9.36 24.98 -3.19
C LYS A 9 -10.41 23.90 -2.97
N SER A 10 -11.69 24.25 -2.96
CA SER A 10 -12.82 23.31 -2.89
C SER A 10 -12.88 22.39 -4.11
N ASN A 11 -12.70 22.94 -5.31
CA ASN A 11 -12.76 22.15 -6.55
C ASN A 11 -11.59 21.15 -6.66
N THR A 12 -10.38 21.57 -6.28
CA THR A 12 -9.19 20.69 -6.23
C THR A 12 -9.36 19.58 -5.22
N TYR A 13 -9.95 19.87 -4.05
CA TYR A 13 -10.22 18.86 -3.01
C TYR A 13 -11.23 17.81 -3.48
N THR A 14 -12.32 18.23 -4.13
CA THR A 14 -13.34 17.32 -4.66
C THR A 14 -12.78 16.41 -5.75
N HIS A 15 -11.97 16.95 -6.68
CA HIS A 15 -11.30 16.13 -7.69
C HIS A 15 -10.33 15.11 -7.05
N SER A 16 -9.58 15.51 -6.04
CA SER A 16 -8.68 14.59 -5.33
C SER A 16 -9.44 13.46 -4.64
N LEU A 17 -10.59 13.73 -4.03
CA LEU A 17 -11.44 12.69 -3.43
C LEU A 17 -11.97 11.71 -4.47
N ILE A 18 -12.41 12.21 -5.63
CA ILE A 18 -12.88 11.37 -6.73
C ILE A 18 -11.76 10.45 -7.22
N PHE A 19 -10.54 10.97 -7.41
CA PHE A 19 -9.39 10.15 -7.81
C PHE A 19 -9.04 9.08 -6.77
N VAL A 20 -9.07 9.42 -5.48
CA VAL A 20 -8.82 8.45 -4.40
C VAL A 20 -9.90 7.37 -4.39
N PHE A 21 -11.18 7.72 -4.57
CA PHE A 21 -12.27 6.77 -4.66
C PHE A 21 -12.08 5.80 -5.84
N PHE A 22 -11.83 6.32 -7.04
CA PHE A 22 -11.58 5.47 -8.21
C PHE A 22 -10.32 4.61 -8.06
N ALA A 23 -9.27 5.13 -7.46
CA ALA A 23 -8.07 4.34 -7.14
C ALA A 23 -8.41 3.17 -6.20
N GLY A 24 -9.26 3.40 -5.19
CA GLY A 24 -9.75 2.35 -4.30
C GLY A 24 -10.56 1.28 -5.02
N VAL A 25 -11.48 1.69 -5.92
CA VAL A 25 -12.26 0.76 -6.75
C VAL A 25 -11.34 -0.09 -7.65
N LEU A 26 -10.39 0.54 -8.34
CA LEU A 26 -9.40 -0.17 -9.16
C LEU A 26 -8.52 -1.10 -8.33
N TRP A 27 -8.11 -0.68 -7.13
CA TRP A 27 -7.35 -1.53 -6.22
C TRP A 27 -8.13 -2.76 -5.77
N SER A 28 -9.44 -2.62 -5.57
CA SER A 28 -10.33 -3.73 -5.20
C SER A 28 -10.37 -4.84 -6.25
N THR A 29 -10.19 -4.52 -7.54
CA THR A 29 -10.18 -5.52 -8.62
C THR A 29 -8.89 -6.35 -8.65
N VAL A 30 -7.82 -5.92 -7.99
CA VAL A 30 -6.51 -6.62 -7.99
C VAL A 30 -6.62 -8.00 -7.34
N GLY A 31 -7.34 -8.10 -6.22
CA GLY A 31 -7.54 -9.39 -5.54
C GLY A 31 -8.27 -10.40 -6.43
N LEU A 32 -9.31 -9.96 -7.13
CA LEU A 32 -10.03 -10.79 -8.10
C LEU A 32 -9.12 -11.17 -9.27
N GLY A 33 -8.37 -10.23 -9.82
CA GLY A 33 -7.44 -10.48 -10.93
C GLY A 33 -6.39 -11.53 -10.56
N ILE A 34 -5.77 -11.46 -9.39
CA ILE A 34 -4.80 -12.45 -8.91
C ILE A 34 -5.46 -13.82 -8.75
N ARG A 35 -6.69 -13.88 -8.26
CA ARG A 35 -7.42 -15.13 -8.04
C ARG A 35 -7.81 -15.84 -9.35
N LEU A 36 -8.06 -15.10 -10.42
CA LEU A 36 -8.38 -15.63 -11.74
C LEU A 36 -7.14 -16.16 -12.47
N ILE A 37 -5.94 -15.83 -12.03
CA ILE A 37 -4.69 -16.34 -12.61
C ILE A 37 -4.31 -17.63 -11.88
N GLU A 38 -4.83 -18.76 -12.36
CA GLU A 38 -4.65 -20.07 -11.70
C GLU A 38 -3.26 -20.68 -11.92
N SER A 39 -2.58 -20.32 -13.01
CA SER A 39 -1.35 -21.00 -13.46
C SER A 39 -0.05 -20.24 -13.22
N ALA A 40 -0.10 -18.98 -12.74
CA ALA A 40 1.09 -18.16 -12.57
C ALA A 40 1.56 -18.11 -11.11
N GLY A 41 2.85 -18.33 -10.91
CA GLY A 41 3.50 -18.16 -9.61
C GLY A 41 3.62 -16.69 -9.19
N VAL A 42 3.83 -16.46 -7.88
CA VAL A 42 3.97 -15.12 -7.27
C VAL A 42 4.97 -14.25 -8.02
N TRP A 43 6.16 -14.79 -8.33
CA TRP A 43 7.22 -14.05 -9.00
C TRP A 43 6.88 -13.69 -10.45
N GLN A 44 6.12 -14.50 -11.13
CA GLN A 44 5.69 -14.27 -12.50
C GLN A 44 4.68 -13.12 -12.54
N ILE A 45 3.69 -13.13 -11.64
CA ILE A 45 2.71 -12.03 -11.51
C ILE A 45 3.43 -10.72 -11.16
N LEU A 46 4.35 -10.78 -10.19
CA LEU A 46 5.12 -9.61 -9.75
C LEU A 46 5.97 -9.03 -10.89
N PHE A 47 6.59 -9.88 -11.70
CA PHE A 47 7.43 -9.48 -12.83
C PHE A 47 6.61 -8.71 -13.88
N TYR A 48 5.52 -9.29 -14.39
CA TYR A 48 4.69 -8.64 -15.40
C TYR A 48 4.05 -7.34 -14.88
N ARG A 49 3.59 -7.34 -13.64
CA ARG A 49 3.08 -6.15 -12.98
C ARG A 49 4.13 -5.04 -12.89
N SER A 50 5.35 -5.39 -12.50
CA SER A 50 6.46 -4.42 -12.36
C SER A 50 6.88 -3.82 -13.69
N ILE A 51 6.93 -4.62 -14.76
CA ILE A 51 7.20 -4.13 -16.11
C ILE A 51 6.10 -3.15 -16.54
N SER A 52 4.83 -3.55 -16.42
CA SER A 52 3.69 -2.72 -16.82
C SER A 52 3.68 -1.39 -16.08
N LEU A 53 3.91 -1.43 -14.76
CA LEU A 53 3.95 -0.21 -13.93
C LEU A 53 5.14 0.67 -14.29
N THR A 54 6.32 0.10 -14.50
CA THR A 54 7.54 0.84 -14.87
C THR A 54 7.36 1.53 -16.22
N LEU A 55 6.81 0.81 -17.20
CA LEU A 55 6.54 1.37 -18.53
C LEU A 55 5.53 2.52 -18.46
N LEU A 56 4.44 2.34 -17.72
CA LEU A 56 3.42 3.37 -17.52
C LEU A 56 4.01 4.62 -16.85
N LEU A 57 4.76 4.44 -15.76
CA LEU A 57 5.40 5.55 -15.05
C LEU A 57 6.44 6.26 -15.94
N TYR A 58 7.23 5.51 -16.72
CA TYR A 58 8.17 6.08 -17.67
C TYR A 58 7.48 6.98 -18.70
N ILE A 59 6.39 6.48 -19.29
CA ILE A 59 5.59 7.25 -20.27
C ILE A 59 5.03 8.52 -19.60
N VAL A 60 4.42 8.40 -18.41
CA VAL A 60 3.82 9.55 -17.71
C VAL A 60 4.88 10.61 -17.38
N ILE A 61 6.06 10.20 -16.91
CA ILE A 61 7.14 11.13 -16.55
C ILE A 61 7.69 11.81 -17.81
N HIS A 62 7.87 11.05 -18.90
CA HIS A 62 8.34 11.59 -20.17
C HIS A 62 7.35 12.61 -20.75
N LEU A 63 6.06 12.31 -20.75
CA LEU A 63 5.02 13.24 -21.22
C LEU A 63 4.91 14.52 -20.37
N ARG A 64 5.26 14.44 -19.07
CA ARG A 64 5.27 15.60 -18.17
C ARG A 64 6.58 16.40 -18.21
N GLY A 65 7.47 16.12 -19.15
CA GLY A 65 8.73 16.86 -19.32
C GLY A 65 9.78 16.60 -18.24
N GLY A 66 9.64 15.53 -17.46
CA GLY A 66 10.53 15.17 -16.35
C GLY A 66 11.76 14.32 -16.72
N SER A 67 12.04 14.14 -18.02
CA SER A 67 13.04 13.21 -18.55
C SER A 67 14.45 13.36 -17.95
N ASN A 68 14.89 14.59 -17.65
CA ASN A 68 16.26 14.85 -17.19
C ASN A 68 16.51 14.50 -15.71
N LYS A 69 15.46 14.15 -14.94
CA LYS A 69 15.58 13.79 -13.51
C LYS A 69 15.59 12.28 -13.24
N LEU A 70 15.35 11.46 -14.28
CA LEU A 70 15.24 10.00 -14.14
C LEU A 70 16.56 9.29 -13.86
N VAL A 71 17.72 9.93 -14.09
CA VAL A 71 19.06 9.34 -13.92
C VAL A 71 19.94 10.22 -13.03
N SER A 72 19.41 10.68 -11.91
CA SER A 72 20.20 11.39 -10.91
C SER A 72 20.84 10.38 -9.93
N LYS A 73 22.10 10.65 -9.50
CA LYS A 73 22.77 9.88 -8.43
C LYS A 73 21.97 9.83 -7.12
N GLU A 74 21.00 10.72 -6.97
CA GLU A 74 20.06 10.75 -5.87
C GLU A 74 19.03 9.59 -5.85
N LEU A 75 19.02 8.74 -6.90
CA LEU A 75 18.16 7.53 -6.93
C LEU A 75 18.54 6.47 -5.88
N PHE A 76 19.80 6.42 -5.46
CA PHE A 76 20.34 5.42 -4.54
C PHE A 76 20.51 5.93 -3.10
N THR A 77 19.54 6.68 -2.59
CA THR A 77 19.52 7.07 -1.18
C THR A 77 19.01 5.90 -0.34
N THR A 78 19.58 5.71 0.85
CA THR A 78 19.21 4.60 1.76
C THR A 78 17.69 4.45 1.95
N PRO A 79 16.89 5.51 2.22
CA PRO A 79 15.45 5.37 2.36
C PRO A 79 14.75 4.88 1.08
N LYS A 80 15.25 5.24 -0.11
CA LYS A 80 14.67 4.79 -1.39
C LYS A 80 14.94 3.30 -1.63
N ILE A 81 16.14 2.82 -1.26
CA ILE A 81 16.48 1.39 -1.37
C ILE A 81 15.63 0.58 -0.39
N ILE A 82 15.57 1.00 0.87
CA ILE A 82 14.77 0.33 1.89
C ILE A 82 13.29 0.33 1.48
N GLY A 83 12.76 1.48 1.05
CA GLY A 83 11.39 1.61 0.56
C GLY A 83 11.12 0.70 -0.65
N GLY A 84 12.01 0.65 -1.63
CA GLY A 84 11.86 -0.20 -2.80
C GLY A 84 11.87 -1.69 -2.45
N LEU A 85 12.81 -2.16 -1.64
CA LEU A 85 12.89 -3.55 -1.21
C LEU A 85 11.68 -3.97 -0.36
N SER A 86 11.26 -3.10 0.56
CA SER A 86 10.07 -3.37 1.39
C SER A 86 8.78 -3.38 0.57
N LEU A 87 8.69 -2.57 -0.48
CA LEU A 87 7.56 -2.59 -1.40
C LEU A 87 7.51 -3.89 -2.23
N VAL A 88 8.66 -4.39 -2.70
CA VAL A 88 8.75 -5.69 -3.39
C VAL A 88 8.30 -6.81 -2.44
N ALA A 89 8.79 -6.82 -1.21
CA ALA A 89 8.38 -7.79 -0.18
C ALA A 89 6.87 -7.71 0.12
N ALA A 90 6.32 -6.49 0.22
CA ALA A 90 4.90 -6.27 0.43
C ALA A 90 4.05 -6.85 -0.71
N TYR A 91 4.42 -6.61 -1.96
CA TYR A 91 3.68 -7.15 -3.10
C TYR A 91 3.83 -8.66 -3.24
N ALA A 92 5.03 -9.22 -3.06
CA ALA A 92 5.26 -10.65 -3.10
C ALA A 92 4.44 -11.38 -2.02
N GLY A 93 4.50 -10.88 -0.77
CA GLY A 93 3.72 -11.41 0.34
C GLY A 93 2.21 -11.29 0.14
N GLY A 94 1.75 -10.16 -0.41
CA GLY A 94 0.33 -9.93 -0.70
C GLY A 94 -0.21 -10.87 -1.79
N ILE A 95 0.54 -11.06 -2.89
CA ILE A 95 0.17 -12.01 -3.95
C ILE A 95 0.12 -13.43 -3.40
N PHE A 96 1.15 -13.84 -2.67
CA PHE A 96 1.21 -15.15 -2.04
C PHE A 96 0.04 -15.38 -1.06
N ALA A 97 -0.28 -14.37 -0.25
CA ALA A 97 -1.42 -14.43 0.67
C ALA A 97 -2.74 -14.65 -0.07
N ILE A 98 -3.01 -13.91 -1.15
CA ILE A 98 -4.23 -14.04 -1.95
C ILE A 98 -4.31 -15.41 -2.63
N GLN A 99 -3.18 -15.99 -3.03
CA GLN A 99 -3.14 -17.33 -3.65
C GLN A 99 -3.34 -18.46 -2.63
N THR A 100 -2.94 -18.27 -1.38
CA THR A 100 -2.91 -19.34 -0.35
C THR A 100 -4.00 -19.25 0.71
N THR A 101 -4.69 -18.11 0.83
CA THR A 101 -5.84 -17.93 1.74
C THR A 101 -7.00 -17.25 1.00
N SER A 102 -8.11 -16.98 1.69
CA SER A 102 -9.20 -16.22 1.07
C SER A 102 -8.78 -14.76 0.80
N VAL A 103 -9.28 -14.18 -0.29
CA VAL A 103 -9.03 -12.77 -0.63
C VAL A 103 -9.46 -11.85 0.51
N ALA A 104 -10.61 -12.16 1.13
CA ALA A 104 -11.13 -11.38 2.25
C ALA A 104 -10.17 -11.39 3.45
N ASN A 105 -9.65 -12.57 3.82
CA ASN A 105 -8.69 -12.72 4.91
C ASN A 105 -7.36 -11.98 4.60
N ALA A 106 -6.82 -12.14 3.39
CA ALA A 106 -5.61 -11.46 2.97
C ALA A 106 -5.77 -9.93 3.02
N MET A 107 -6.89 -9.40 2.50
CA MET A 107 -7.15 -7.96 2.47
C MET A 107 -7.41 -7.38 3.87
N LEU A 108 -8.12 -8.13 4.75
CA LEU A 108 -8.35 -7.70 6.12
C LEU A 108 -7.05 -7.59 6.91
N LEU A 109 -6.16 -8.60 6.78
CA LEU A 109 -4.85 -8.56 7.43
C LEU A 109 -3.96 -7.46 6.84
N PHE A 110 -4.00 -7.24 5.52
CA PHE A 110 -3.31 -6.14 4.89
C PHE A 110 -3.81 -4.77 5.37
N ALA A 111 -5.08 -4.64 5.73
CA ALA A 111 -5.65 -3.41 6.29
C ALA A 111 -5.04 -3.00 7.64
N THR A 112 -4.20 -3.84 8.27
CA THR A 112 -3.38 -3.46 9.43
C THR A 112 -2.21 -2.56 9.07
N ALA A 113 -1.82 -2.45 7.79
CA ALA A 113 -0.65 -1.68 7.34
C ALA A 113 -0.64 -0.21 7.81
N PRO A 114 -1.73 0.57 7.76
CA PRO A 114 -1.73 1.95 8.26
C PRO A 114 -1.43 2.04 9.76
N PHE A 115 -1.87 1.05 10.55
CA PHE A 115 -1.62 1.02 11.99
C PHE A 115 -0.16 0.72 12.29
N ILE A 116 0.41 -0.25 11.59
CA ILE A 116 1.85 -0.56 11.68
C ILE A 116 2.67 0.66 11.24
N ALA A 117 2.27 1.33 10.15
CA ALA A 117 2.92 2.55 9.67
C ALA A 117 2.87 3.68 10.70
N ALA A 118 1.74 3.88 11.39
CA ALA A 118 1.61 4.87 12.46
C ALA A 118 2.55 4.59 13.65
N ILE A 119 2.67 3.33 14.05
CA ILE A 119 3.60 2.91 15.10
C ILE A 119 5.05 3.16 14.67
N LEU A 120 5.43 2.74 13.46
CA LEU A 120 6.77 2.93 12.94
C LEU A 120 7.11 4.42 12.76
N ALA A 121 6.17 5.24 12.26
CA ALA A 121 6.35 6.68 12.13
C ALA A 121 6.56 7.36 13.50
N SER A 122 5.80 6.93 14.51
CA SER A 122 6.01 7.42 15.88
C SER A 122 7.38 7.06 16.43
N LEU A 123 7.87 5.82 16.18
CA LEU A 123 9.15 5.35 16.70
C LEU A 123 10.36 5.94 15.97
N PHE A 124 10.29 6.05 14.63
CA PHE A 124 11.44 6.45 13.81
C PHE A 124 11.44 7.93 13.43
N LEU A 125 10.28 8.56 13.28
CA LEU A 125 10.17 9.98 12.93
C LEU A 125 9.74 10.87 14.11
N GLY A 126 9.40 10.28 15.27
CA GLY A 126 8.94 11.04 16.45
C GLY A 126 7.55 11.66 16.27
N GLU A 127 6.77 11.21 15.30
CA GLU A 127 5.42 11.74 15.07
C GLU A 127 4.46 11.33 16.21
N LYS A 128 3.68 12.28 16.70
CA LYS A 128 2.67 12.04 17.74
C LYS A 128 1.41 11.44 17.11
N VAL A 129 1.18 10.16 17.33
CA VAL A 129 -0.05 9.50 16.89
C VAL A 129 -1.23 9.95 17.74
N ARG A 130 -2.30 10.41 17.09
CA ARG A 130 -3.51 10.86 17.78
C ARG A 130 -4.20 9.72 18.50
N ILE A 131 -4.80 9.99 19.66
CA ILE A 131 -5.54 8.98 20.42
C ILE A 131 -6.66 8.30 19.61
N MET A 132 -7.31 9.04 18.70
CA MET A 132 -8.30 8.48 17.79
C MET A 132 -7.74 7.37 16.89
N THR A 133 -6.47 7.46 16.49
CA THR A 133 -5.80 6.40 15.70
C THR A 133 -5.67 5.13 16.53
N TRP A 134 -5.33 5.23 17.82
CA TRP A 134 -5.27 4.08 18.72
C TRP A 134 -6.63 3.43 18.94
N CYS A 135 -7.69 4.23 19.09
CA CYS A 135 -9.06 3.69 19.16
C CYS A 135 -9.42 2.94 17.87
N ALA A 136 -9.09 3.49 16.70
CA ALA A 136 -9.32 2.83 15.41
C ALA A 136 -8.53 1.51 15.28
N VAL A 137 -7.28 1.46 15.77
CA VAL A 137 -6.47 0.22 15.83
C VAL A 137 -7.18 -0.84 16.66
N ILE A 138 -7.66 -0.49 17.86
CA ILE A 138 -8.33 -1.45 18.77
C ILE A 138 -9.60 -2.00 18.11
N VAL A 139 -10.42 -1.14 17.51
CA VAL A 139 -11.64 -1.56 16.81
C VAL A 139 -11.32 -2.47 15.63
N ALA A 140 -10.32 -2.13 14.82
CA ALA A 140 -9.89 -2.94 13.68
C ALA A 140 -9.34 -4.30 14.13
N MET A 141 -8.52 -4.34 15.18
CA MET A 141 -7.99 -5.60 15.74
C MET A 141 -9.12 -6.46 16.31
N GLY A 142 -10.14 -5.86 16.93
CA GLY A 142 -11.34 -6.56 17.37
C GLY A 142 -12.12 -7.20 16.22
N GLY A 143 -12.28 -6.48 15.11
CA GLY A 143 -12.89 -7.01 13.88
C GLY A 143 -12.11 -8.18 13.29
N ILE A 144 -10.79 -8.08 13.24
CA ILE A 144 -9.91 -9.17 12.80
C ILE A 144 -10.04 -10.38 13.72
N ALA A 145 -10.00 -10.18 15.04
CA ALA A 145 -10.16 -11.26 16.01
C ALA A 145 -11.52 -11.96 15.89
N TYR A 146 -12.59 -11.20 15.71
CA TYR A 146 -13.94 -11.75 15.48
C TYR A 146 -14.00 -12.62 14.22
N MET A 147 -13.38 -12.17 13.13
CA MET A 147 -13.33 -12.95 11.88
C MET A 147 -12.55 -14.26 12.05
N PHE A 148 -11.47 -14.27 12.84
CA PHE A 148 -10.73 -15.50 13.11
C PHE A 148 -11.48 -16.47 14.05
N ALA A 149 -12.41 -15.98 14.86
CA ALA A 149 -13.24 -16.82 15.71
C ALA A 149 -14.27 -17.64 14.92
N ASP A 150 -14.73 -17.12 13.77
CA ASP A 150 -15.64 -17.82 12.86
C ASP A 150 -14.86 -18.61 11.79
N GLN A 151 -14.36 -19.78 12.17
CA GLN A 151 -13.44 -20.63 11.37
C GLN A 151 -14.06 -21.33 10.16
N SER A 152 -15.18 -20.88 9.63
CA SER A 152 -15.83 -21.49 8.44
C SER A 152 -15.10 -21.23 7.11
N THR A 153 -14.05 -20.37 7.08
CA THR A 153 -13.32 -20.01 5.88
C THR A 153 -11.98 -20.74 5.78
N GLN A 154 -11.52 -21.02 4.56
CA GLN A 154 -10.22 -21.62 4.25
C GLN A 154 -9.05 -20.85 4.91
N PHE A 155 -8.73 -21.23 6.13
CA PHE A 155 -7.66 -20.63 6.91
C PHE A 155 -6.33 -21.27 6.51
N SER A 156 -5.43 -20.49 5.97
CA SER A 156 -4.02 -20.86 5.77
C SER A 156 -3.16 -20.01 6.68
N LEU A 157 -2.49 -20.64 7.64
CA LEU A 157 -1.57 -19.96 8.54
C LEU A 157 -0.46 -19.24 7.75
N LEU A 158 0.11 -19.93 6.75
CA LEU A 158 1.15 -19.36 5.89
C LEU A 158 0.65 -18.16 5.09
N GLY A 159 -0.57 -18.25 4.53
CA GLY A 159 -1.20 -17.13 3.82
C GLY A 159 -1.47 -15.94 4.73
N SER A 160 -1.92 -16.19 5.95
CA SER A 160 -2.18 -15.12 6.94
C SER A 160 -0.88 -14.45 7.41
N LEU A 161 0.18 -15.22 7.67
CA LEU A 161 1.49 -14.68 8.00
C LEU A 161 2.10 -13.88 6.85
N ALA A 162 1.91 -14.33 5.61
CA ALA A 162 2.34 -13.59 4.43
C ALA A 162 1.58 -12.27 4.25
N ALA A 163 0.27 -12.25 4.56
CA ALA A 163 -0.52 -11.03 4.54
C ALA A 163 -0.04 -10.00 5.58
N LEU A 164 0.26 -10.46 6.82
CA LEU A 164 0.84 -9.59 7.85
C LEU A 164 2.25 -9.12 7.46
N GLY A 165 3.08 -9.99 6.89
CA GLY A 165 4.39 -9.61 6.35
C GLY A 165 4.28 -8.58 5.24
N SER A 166 3.28 -8.72 4.36
CA SER A 166 2.94 -7.74 3.33
C SER A 166 2.54 -6.39 3.93
N ALA A 167 1.69 -6.40 4.97
CA ALA A 167 1.30 -5.18 5.70
C ALA A 167 2.49 -4.48 6.34
N MET A 168 3.40 -5.26 6.96
CA MET A 168 4.66 -4.74 7.52
C MET A 168 5.55 -4.11 6.44
N GLY A 169 5.77 -4.81 5.33
CA GLY A 169 6.57 -4.30 4.21
C GLY A 169 5.99 -2.99 3.65
N PHE A 170 4.67 -2.90 3.50
CA PHE A 170 4.00 -1.69 3.04
C PHE A 170 4.09 -0.54 4.06
N ALA A 171 4.02 -0.86 5.35
CA ALA A 171 4.22 0.12 6.42
C ALA A 171 5.65 0.69 6.41
N ILE A 172 6.67 -0.16 6.26
CA ILE A 172 8.08 0.28 6.16
C ILE A 172 8.27 1.16 4.91
N PHE A 173 7.70 0.76 3.76
CA PHE A 173 7.72 1.58 2.55
C PHE A 173 7.10 2.96 2.80
N SER A 174 5.94 3.02 3.45
CA SER A 174 5.22 4.27 3.73
C SER A 174 6.04 5.20 4.63
N VAL A 175 6.68 4.67 5.65
CA VAL A 175 7.55 5.43 6.58
C VAL A 175 8.84 5.88 5.87
N ALA A 176 9.45 5.02 5.05
CA ALA A 176 10.60 5.39 4.23
C ALA A 176 10.27 6.53 3.25
N LEU A 177 9.08 6.49 2.63
CA LEU A 177 8.60 7.56 1.76
C LEU A 177 8.37 8.87 2.54
N LEU A 178 7.77 8.77 3.72
CA LEU A 178 7.52 9.92 4.59
C LEU A 178 8.84 10.57 5.05
N SER A 179 9.85 9.78 5.37
CA SER A 179 11.18 10.28 5.73
C SER A 179 11.84 11.11 4.61
N LEU A 180 11.56 10.81 3.34
CA LEU A 180 12.05 11.57 2.19
C LEU A 180 11.37 12.92 2.03
N ILE A 181 10.18 13.10 2.58
CA ILE A 181 9.42 14.36 2.53
C ILE A 181 9.87 15.30 3.66
N HIS A 182 10.36 14.74 4.78
CA HIS A 182 10.83 15.50 5.94
C HIS A 182 12.31 15.90 5.88
N ILE A 183 13.07 15.41 4.91
CA ILE A 183 14.45 15.82 4.60
C ILE A 183 14.43 16.89 3.52
#